data_13f8760801b0d950c4906edba33fc4c2
#
_entry.id   13f8760801b0d950c4906edba33fc4c2
#
_cell.length_a   1.000
_cell.length_b   1.000
_cell.length_c   1.000
_cell.angle_alpha   90.00
_cell.angle_beta   90.00
_cell.angle_gamma   90.00
#
_symmetry.space_group_name_H-M   'P 1'
#
loop_
_entity.id
_entity.type
_entity.pdbx_description
1 polymer ?
#
loop_
_entity_poly.entity_id
_entity_poly.type
_entity_poly.pdbx_seq_one_letter_code
_entity_poly.pdbx_strand_id
1 'polypeptide(L)'
;MVRRRGAGELAQAAALKTILALPGAVRRRLTSPHEAEGQWLANDVRLMLGLSRLAGEPQLGDLDVPGTRLAMDRQSAAAGGRRRVASVRDLLLGDGPDDPAALRARLYVPRSRLLEQRAPLLLFLHGGGFVAGDLESHDGPCR
;
A
#
# COMPACT_ATOMS: atom_id res chain seq x y z
N MET A 1 0.84 15.56 -7.38
CA MET A 1 1.93 15.12 -8.30
C MET A 1 2.25 13.69 -7.94
N VAL A 2 1.94 12.73 -8.83
CA VAL A 2 2.13 11.30 -8.54
C VAL A 2 3.63 10.98 -8.58
N ARG A 3 4.17 10.46 -7.46
CA ARG A 3 5.58 10.05 -7.37
C ARG A 3 5.91 9.00 -8.43
N ARG A 4 6.96 9.21 -9.23
CA ARG A 4 7.51 8.19 -10.14
C ARG A 4 8.31 7.17 -9.32
N ARG A 5 8.07 5.89 -9.54
CA ARG A 5 8.83 4.80 -8.91
C ARG A 5 10.25 4.80 -9.45
N GLY A 6 11.23 4.63 -8.55
CA GLY A 6 12.62 4.40 -8.93
C GLY A 6 12.84 3.03 -9.57
N ALA A 7 13.94 2.86 -10.31
CA ALA A 7 14.27 1.60 -10.96
C ALA A 7 14.40 0.44 -9.96
N GLY A 8 14.97 0.68 -8.77
CA GLY A 8 15.06 -0.32 -7.70
C GLY A 8 13.70 -0.76 -7.17
N GLU A 9 12.76 0.17 -6.97
CA GLU A 9 11.39 -0.14 -6.53
C GLU A 9 10.62 -0.97 -7.57
N LEU A 10 10.87 -0.72 -8.86
CA LEU A 10 10.28 -1.50 -9.95
C LEU A 10 10.85 -2.92 -10.01
N ALA A 11 12.15 -3.07 -9.83
CA ALA A 11 12.82 -4.38 -9.79
C ALA A 11 12.33 -5.21 -8.59
N GLN A 12 12.23 -4.61 -7.42
CA GLN A 12 11.73 -5.25 -6.20
C GLN A 12 10.26 -5.68 -6.35
N ALA A 13 9.40 -4.81 -6.91
CA ALA A 13 8.01 -5.13 -7.19
C ALA A 13 7.88 -6.26 -8.23
N ALA A 14 8.74 -6.30 -9.25
CA ALA A 14 8.77 -7.36 -10.24
C ALA A 14 9.20 -8.70 -9.63
N ALA A 15 10.26 -8.71 -8.81
CA ALA A 15 10.73 -9.89 -8.10
C ALA A 15 9.63 -10.46 -7.18
N LEU A 16 8.98 -9.61 -6.39
CA LEU A 16 7.88 -10.01 -5.52
C LEU A 16 6.73 -10.64 -6.32
N LYS A 17 6.32 -10.02 -7.42
CA LYS A 17 5.26 -10.55 -8.30
C LYS A 17 5.64 -11.91 -8.89
N THR A 18 6.88 -12.07 -9.32
CA THR A 18 7.38 -13.35 -9.86
C THR A 18 7.31 -14.45 -8.82
N ILE A 19 7.75 -14.18 -7.60
CA ILE A 19 7.73 -15.15 -6.51
C ILE A 19 6.28 -15.48 -6.11
N LEU A 20 5.41 -14.50 -6.01
CA LEU A 20 4.00 -14.72 -5.69
C LEU A 20 3.22 -15.44 -6.81
N ALA A 21 3.70 -15.37 -8.05
CA ALA A 21 3.13 -16.11 -9.19
C ALA A 21 3.52 -17.60 -9.21
N LEU A 22 4.50 -18.04 -8.41
CA LEU A 22 4.87 -19.43 -8.31
C LEU A 22 3.69 -20.29 -7.80
N PRO A 23 3.59 -21.55 -8.22
CA PRO A 23 2.58 -22.46 -7.68
C PRO A 23 2.61 -22.53 -6.16
N GLY A 24 1.45 -22.59 -5.51
CA GLY A 24 1.32 -22.57 -4.05
C GLY A 24 2.14 -23.67 -3.35
N ALA A 25 2.29 -24.84 -3.99
CA ALA A 25 3.14 -25.92 -3.47
C ALA A 25 4.62 -25.53 -3.39
N VAL A 26 5.13 -24.80 -4.38
CA VAL A 26 6.50 -24.29 -4.39
C VAL A 26 6.67 -23.20 -3.31
N ARG A 27 5.75 -22.26 -3.25
CA ARG A 27 5.79 -21.18 -2.24
C ARG A 27 5.75 -21.72 -0.81
N ARG A 28 5.01 -22.79 -0.54
CA ARG A 28 4.99 -23.45 0.77
C ARG A 28 6.33 -24.08 1.16
N ARG A 29 7.14 -24.50 0.20
CA ARG A 29 8.49 -25.04 0.46
C ARG A 29 9.53 -23.96 0.75
N LEU A 30 9.26 -22.73 0.36
CA LEU A 30 10.16 -21.58 0.57
C LEU A 30 10.04 -20.95 1.97
N THR A 31 9.06 -21.39 2.76
CA THR A 31 8.81 -20.82 4.09
C THR A 31 8.44 -21.93 5.08
N SER A 32 8.93 -21.82 6.31
CA SER A 32 8.47 -22.70 7.40
C SER A 32 7.11 -22.25 7.92
N PRO A 33 6.22 -23.17 8.30
CA PRO A 33 5.00 -22.83 9.00
C PRO A 33 5.28 -21.98 10.24
N HIS A 34 4.46 -20.97 10.46
CA HIS A 34 4.53 -20.13 11.66
C HIS A 34 3.14 -20.05 12.29
N GLU A 35 3.07 -20.50 13.52
CA GLU A 35 1.86 -20.51 14.31
C GLU A 35 2.12 -19.75 15.60
N ALA A 36 1.17 -18.92 15.99
CA ALA A 36 1.17 -18.22 17.28
C ALA A 36 -0.26 -18.22 17.82
N GLU A 37 -0.42 -18.68 19.05
CA GLU A 37 -1.69 -18.69 19.77
C GLU A 37 -2.84 -19.35 19.00
N GLY A 38 -2.57 -20.47 18.34
CA GLY A 38 -3.56 -21.18 17.51
C GLY A 38 -3.86 -20.55 16.15
N GLN A 39 -3.18 -19.49 15.79
CA GLN A 39 -3.34 -18.81 14.50
C GLN A 39 -2.16 -19.10 13.57
N TRP A 40 -2.47 -19.36 12.31
CA TRP A 40 -1.47 -19.65 11.29
C TRP A 40 -1.28 -18.45 10.38
N LEU A 41 -0.04 -17.99 10.28
CA LEU A 41 0.31 -16.93 9.35
C LEU A 41 0.21 -17.42 7.90
N ALA A 42 -0.52 -16.68 7.07
CA ALA A 42 -0.68 -17.01 5.65
C ALA A 42 0.69 -17.13 4.96
N ASN A 43 0.82 -18.13 4.07
CA ASN A 43 2.07 -18.45 3.40
C ASN A 43 2.67 -17.25 2.64
N ASP A 44 1.83 -16.46 1.96
CA ASP A 44 2.28 -15.31 1.19
C ASP A 44 2.82 -14.19 2.09
N VAL A 45 2.21 -14.02 3.26
CA VAL A 45 2.69 -13.06 4.28
C VAL A 45 4.05 -13.51 4.84
N ARG A 46 4.20 -14.80 5.16
CA ARG A 46 5.49 -15.36 5.61
C ARG A 46 6.59 -15.15 4.59
N LEU A 47 6.27 -15.38 3.32
CA LEU A 47 7.21 -15.19 2.22
C LEU A 47 7.63 -13.72 2.10
N MET A 48 6.68 -12.79 2.16
CA MET A 48 6.98 -11.35 2.15
C MET A 48 7.88 -10.95 3.33
N LEU A 49 7.54 -11.37 4.54
CA LEU A 49 8.34 -11.07 5.73
C LEU A 49 9.74 -11.69 5.65
N GLY A 50 9.85 -12.91 5.11
CA GLY A 50 11.15 -13.57 4.89
C GLY A 50 12.01 -12.80 3.90
N LEU A 51 11.44 -12.34 2.79
CA LEU A 51 12.14 -11.55 1.79
C LEU A 51 12.59 -10.19 2.34
N SER A 52 11.74 -9.50 3.09
CA SER A 52 12.10 -8.24 3.75
C SER A 52 13.28 -8.42 4.73
N ARG A 53 13.27 -9.50 5.52
CA ARG A 53 14.39 -9.82 6.41
C ARG A 53 15.68 -10.12 5.66
N LEU A 54 15.60 -10.90 4.58
CA LEU A 54 16.77 -11.22 3.74
C LEU A 54 17.32 -9.97 3.04
N ALA A 55 16.46 -9.03 2.69
CA ALA A 55 16.87 -7.74 2.13
C ALA A 55 17.43 -6.76 3.18
N GLY A 56 17.46 -7.14 4.46
CA GLY A 56 17.91 -6.27 5.55
C GLY A 56 16.99 -5.07 5.79
N GLU A 57 15.71 -5.18 5.41
CA GLU A 57 14.75 -4.11 5.63
C GLU A 57 14.48 -3.96 7.14
N PRO A 58 14.61 -2.76 7.70
CA PRO A 58 14.31 -2.53 9.11
C PRO A 58 12.82 -2.73 9.38
N GLN A 59 12.49 -3.18 10.59
CA GLN A 59 11.09 -3.21 11.00
C GLN A 59 10.58 -1.79 11.26
N LEU A 60 9.31 -1.54 10.94
CA LEU A 60 8.74 -0.18 11.10
C LEU A 60 8.81 0.33 12.54
N GLY A 61 8.73 -0.57 13.53
CA GLY A 61 8.82 -0.23 14.95
C GLY A 61 10.22 0.18 15.44
N ASP A 62 11.26 -0.14 14.67
CA ASP A 62 12.65 0.17 15.01
C ASP A 62 13.11 1.52 14.43
N LEU A 63 12.25 2.16 13.63
CA LEU A 63 12.57 3.40 12.93
C LEU A 63 12.01 4.62 13.68
N ASP A 64 12.69 5.74 13.52
CA ASP A 64 12.12 7.04 13.87
C ASP A 64 10.94 7.41 12.93
N VAL A 65 10.21 8.47 13.26
CA VAL A 65 9.01 8.87 12.50
C VAL A 65 9.31 9.14 11.01
N PRO A 66 10.35 9.91 10.65
CA PRO A 66 10.72 10.09 9.24
C PRO A 66 11.08 8.79 8.53
N GLY A 67 11.84 7.91 9.19
CA GLY A 67 12.23 6.61 8.67
C GLY A 67 11.02 5.70 8.45
N THR A 68 10.09 5.65 9.41
CA THR A 68 8.84 4.87 9.30
C THR A 68 8.00 5.34 8.11
N ARG A 69 7.85 6.63 7.90
CA ARG A 69 7.13 7.19 6.75
C ARG A 69 7.77 6.80 5.43
N LEU A 70 9.09 6.95 5.34
CA LEU A 70 9.83 6.58 4.13
C LEU A 70 9.76 5.08 3.85
N ALA A 71 9.87 4.23 4.88
CA ALA A 71 9.75 2.78 4.73
C ALA A 71 8.35 2.36 4.28
N MET A 72 7.29 2.93 4.87
CA MET A 72 5.91 2.69 4.44
C MET A 72 5.67 3.09 2.99
N ASP A 73 6.17 4.24 2.56
CA ASP A 73 6.07 4.70 1.17
C ASP A 73 6.74 3.71 0.21
N ARG A 74 7.94 3.22 0.55
CA ARG A 74 8.67 2.25 -0.26
C ARG A 74 7.94 0.90 -0.34
N GLN A 75 7.49 0.37 0.79
CA GLN A 75 6.76 -0.89 0.85
C GLN A 75 5.45 -0.81 0.07
N SER A 76 4.70 0.28 0.24
CA SER A 76 3.46 0.53 -0.50
C SER A 76 3.71 0.66 -2.01
N ALA A 77 4.79 1.31 -2.41
CA ALA A 77 5.19 1.40 -3.81
C ALA A 77 5.56 0.03 -4.39
N ALA A 78 6.21 -0.84 -3.61
CA ALA A 78 6.58 -2.19 -4.05
C ALA A 78 5.37 -3.13 -4.15
N ALA A 79 4.50 -3.15 -3.12
CA ALA A 79 3.35 -4.04 -3.04
C ALA A 79 2.12 -3.52 -3.81
N GLY A 80 1.95 -2.19 -3.87
CA GLY A 80 0.78 -1.55 -4.44
C GLY A 80 0.67 -1.73 -5.95
N GLY A 81 -0.45 -2.28 -6.40
CA GLY A 81 -0.85 -2.24 -7.81
C GLY A 81 -1.41 -0.86 -8.19
N ARG A 82 -1.42 -0.57 -9.49
CA ARG A 82 -2.14 0.60 -10.02
C ARG A 82 -3.28 0.14 -10.92
N ARG A 83 -4.43 -0.15 -10.32
CA ARG A 83 -5.64 -0.39 -11.11
C ARG A 83 -6.06 0.89 -11.82
N ARG A 84 -6.48 0.74 -13.08
CA ARG A 84 -6.98 1.88 -13.85
C ARG A 84 -8.40 2.22 -13.40
N VAL A 85 -8.57 3.46 -12.95
CA VAL A 85 -9.88 4.07 -12.66
C VAL A 85 -10.18 5.13 -13.72
N ALA A 86 -11.40 5.63 -13.76
CA ALA A 86 -11.80 6.64 -14.73
C ALA A 86 -11.14 7.99 -14.44
N SER A 87 -11.16 8.43 -13.19
CA SER A 87 -10.49 9.65 -12.77
C SER A 87 -9.97 9.55 -11.34
N VAL A 88 -8.96 10.37 -11.06
CA VAL A 88 -8.41 10.58 -9.72
C VAL A 88 -8.26 12.09 -9.55
N ARG A 89 -8.79 12.65 -8.48
CA ARG A 89 -8.70 14.07 -8.16
C ARG A 89 -8.28 14.25 -6.72
N ASP A 90 -7.26 15.06 -6.49
CA ASP A 90 -6.91 15.52 -5.15
C ASP A 90 -7.83 16.66 -4.76
N LEU A 91 -8.30 16.63 -3.53
CA LEU A 91 -9.23 17.56 -2.93
C LEU A 91 -8.60 18.12 -1.66
N LEU A 92 -8.97 19.34 -1.33
CA LEU A 92 -8.74 19.94 -0.02
C LEU A 92 -10.11 20.10 0.63
N LEU A 93 -10.30 19.49 1.78
CA LEU A 93 -11.53 19.52 2.57
C LEU A 93 -11.34 20.48 3.73
N GLY A 94 -12.06 21.58 3.76
CA GLY A 94 -11.99 22.64 4.75
C GLY A 94 -12.66 23.92 4.24
N ASP A 95 -12.64 24.98 5.04
CA ASP A 95 -13.31 26.23 4.72
C ASP A 95 -12.52 27.11 3.71
N GLY A 96 -11.40 26.61 3.22
CA GLY A 96 -10.60 27.28 2.21
C GLY A 96 -9.14 26.84 2.17
N PRO A 97 -8.33 27.36 1.23
CA PRO A 97 -6.94 26.97 1.06
C PRO A 97 -6.04 27.34 2.26
N ASP A 98 -6.43 28.35 3.02
CA ASP A 98 -5.69 28.85 4.19
C ASP A 98 -6.23 28.29 5.51
N ASP A 99 -7.19 27.37 5.47
CA ASP A 99 -7.72 26.70 6.65
C ASP A 99 -6.66 25.75 7.24
N PRO A 100 -6.18 26.00 8.48
CA PRO A 100 -5.18 25.13 9.12
C PRO A 100 -5.72 23.72 9.44
N ALA A 101 -7.04 23.55 9.46
CA ALA A 101 -7.69 22.26 9.65
C ALA A 101 -8.00 21.53 8.33
N ALA A 102 -7.65 22.12 7.18
CA ALA A 102 -7.94 21.55 5.89
C ALA A 102 -7.25 20.19 5.71
N LEU A 103 -8.03 19.19 5.32
CA LEU A 103 -7.57 17.84 5.10
C LEU A 103 -7.40 17.57 3.61
N ARG A 104 -6.27 16.98 3.26
CA ARG A 104 -6.07 16.47 1.90
C ARG A 104 -6.84 15.15 1.73
N ALA A 105 -7.62 15.08 0.66
CA ALA A 105 -8.35 13.89 0.29
C ALA A 105 -8.12 13.54 -1.19
N ARG A 106 -8.42 12.33 -1.58
CA ARG A 106 -8.33 11.88 -2.97
C ARG A 106 -9.61 11.16 -3.36
N LEU A 107 -10.25 11.64 -4.41
CA LEU A 107 -11.45 11.03 -4.98
C LEU A 107 -11.07 10.14 -6.17
N TYR A 108 -11.54 8.89 -6.12
CA TYR A 108 -11.41 7.91 -7.20
C TYR A 108 -12.79 7.64 -7.81
N VAL A 109 -12.88 7.69 -9.12
CA VAL A 109 -14.10 7.35 -9.85
C VAL A 109 -13.85 6.08 -10.67
N PRO A 110 -14.51 4.95 -10.36
CA PRO A 110 -14.36 3.72 -11.14
C PRO A 110 -14.98 3.88 -12.52
N ARG A 111 -14.45 3.15 -13.52
CA ARG A 111 -14.92 3.24 -14.90
C ARG A 111 -16.39 2.84 -15.08
N SER A 112 -16.85 1.87 -14.29
CA SER A 112 -18.23 1.38 -14.30
C SER A 112 -19.26 2.43 -13.87
N ARG A 113 -18.84 3.52 -13.22
CA ARG A 113 -19.72 4.53 -12.62
C ARG A 113 -19.70 5.89 -13.32
N LEU A 114 -19.01 5.99 -14.48
CA LEU A 114 -18.86 7.26 -15.20
C LEU A 114 -20.19 7.88 -15.65
N LEU A 115 -21.19 7.04 -15.91
CA LEU A 115 -22.48 7.47 -16.46
C LEU A 115 -23.60 7.46 -15.41
N GLU A 116 -23.32 7.08 -14.17
CA GLU A 116 -24.32 7.05 -13.11
C GLU A 116 -24.46 8.42 -12.45
N GLN A 117 -25.69 8.93 -12.42
CA GLN A 117 -26.00 10.21 -11.73
C GLN A 117 -25.91 10.08 -10.21
N ARG A 118 -26.09 8.87 -9.66
CA ARG A 118 -25.98 8.57 -8.24
C ARG A 118 -25.21 7.27 -8.06
N ALA A 119 -24.05 7.35 -7.47
CA ALA A 119 -23.22 6.22 -7.12
C ALA A 119 -23.01 6.19 -5.60
N PRO A 120 -22.91 5.01 -4.98
CA PRO A 120 -22.54 4.92 -3.57
C PRO A 120 -21.14 5.51 -3.37
N LEU A 121 -20.94 6.20 -2.24
CA LEU A 121 -19.65 6.74 -1.83
C LEU A 121 -19.07 5.84 -0.75
N LEU A 122 -17.82 5.40 -0.95
CA LEU A 122 -17.01 4.74 0.07
C LEU A 122 -16.00 5.75 0.62
N LEU A 123 -16.09 6.06 1.90
CA LEU A 123 -15.07 6.84 2.59
C LEU A 123 -14.03 5.88 3.19
N PHE A 124 -12.77 6.05 2.80
CA PHE A 124 -11.65 5.27 3.32
C PHE A 124 -10.72 6.17 4.14
N LEU A 125 -10.50 5.80 5.40
CA LEU A 125 -9.55 6.44 6.30
C LEU A 125 -8.39 5.46 6.50
N HIS A 126 -7.18 5.87 6.13
CA HIS A 126 -6.01 5.00 6.20
C HIS A 126 -5.55 4.76 7.63
N GLY A 127 -4.96 3.59 7.88
CA GLY A 127 -4.23 3.29 9.10
C GLY A 127 -2.80 3.82 9.09
N GLY A 128 -2.08 3.63 10.19
CA GLY A 128 -0.67 4.03 10.31
C GLY A 128 -0.30 4.60 11.67
N GLY A 129 -1.15 4.35 12.71
CA GLY A 129 -0.89 4.73 14.09
C GLY A 129 -0.73 6.24 14.30
N PHE A 130 -1.34 7.06 13.48
CA PHE A 130 -1.18 8.52 13.42
C PHE A 130 0.27 9.00 13.15
N VAL A 131 1.16 8.09 12.80
CA VAL A 131 2.58 8.35 12.57
C VAL A 131 2.91 8.32 11.09
N ALA A 132 2.38 7.36 10.36
CA ALA A 132 2.71 7.10 8.96
C ALA A 132 1.44 6.81 8.14
N GLY A 133 1.61 6.79 6.83
CA GLY A 133 0.51 6.66 5.88
C GLY A 133 0.09 8.02 5.32
N ASP A 134 -0.30 7.99 4.05
CA ASP A 134 -0.78 9.14 3.30
C ASP A 134 -1.58 8.71 2.07
N LEU A 135 -1.96 9.67 1.23
CA LEU A 135 -2.69 9.41 -0.01
C LEU A 135 -1.89 8.58 -1.02
N GLU A 136 -0.56 8.67 -0.99
CA GLU A 136 0.28 7.93 -1.94
C GLU A 136 0.50 6.48 -1.49
N SER A 137 0.73 6.26 -0.20
CA SER A 137 0.92 4.92 0.35
C SER A 137 -0.34 4.05 0.26
N HIS A 138 -1.52 4.67 0.24
CA HIS A 138 -2.81 3.98 0.13
C HIS A 138 -3.48 4.13 -1.25
N ASP A 139 -2.82 4.73 -2.24
CA ASP A 139 -3.36 4.89 -3.61
C ASP A 139 -3.72 3.54 -4.26
N GLY A 140 -2.88 2.53 -4.09
CA GLY A 140 -3.12 1.19 -4.64
C GLY A 140 -4.40 0.52 -4.13
N PRO A 141 -4.59 0.35 -2.82
CA PRO A 141 -5.82 -0.19 -2.23
C PRO A 141 -7.08 0.60 -2.60
N CYS A 142 -7.01 1.92 -2.63
CA CYS A 142 -8.16 2.78 -2.95
C CYS A 142 -8.59 2.70 -4.43
N ARG A 143 -7.70 2.30 -5.34
CA ARG A 143 -8.03 2.05 -6.75
C ARG A 143 -8.72 0.71 -6.95
#